data_ebba7c20ee93ce69a3071b45271759c3
#
_entry.id   ebba7c20ee93ce69a3071b45271759c3
#
_cell.length_a   1.000
_cell.length_b   1.000
_cell.length_c   1.000
_cell.angle_alpha   90.00
_cell.angle_beta   90.00
_cell.angle_gamma   90.00
#
_symmetry.space_group_name_H-M   'P 1'
#
loop_
_entity.id
_entity.type
_entity.pdbx_description
1 polymer ?
#
loop_
_entity_poly.entity_id
_entity_poly.type
_entity_poly.pdbx_seq_one_letter_code
_entity_poly.pdbx_strand_id
1 'polypeptide(L)'
;MRFPVGIGESPASFRSAGKTISVEQFLPKSSKPAPIVIALHGSGGTPEGGAGQYGRALAGQGYIVLVAHYFDRTGHTWAAPHEIQPNFETWMETVRDAVSYALTLPNNNGKVGLLGMSLGAYLALSVAVSDARVHAVVDFFGGLPDVLIPQVNHMPPVLILHGEADHTVPVAEAHKLKRLFDEKQLPYEIKTYPGAGHAFHGADMMDAAQRTLSFLDRYLQSQ
;
A
#
# COMPACT_ATOMS: atom_id res chain seq x y z
N MET A 1 3.31 -24.05 3.70
CA MET A 1 4.25 -23.14 4.37
C MET A 1 3.91 -23.09 5.86
N ARG A 2 4.85 -23.41 6.76
CA ARG A 2 4.63 -23.20 8.20
C ARG A 2 4.93 -21.74 8.48
N PHE A 3 3.93 -20.99 8.97
CA PHE A 3 4.14 -19.62 9.43
C PHE A 3 5.05 -19.63 10.66
N PRO A 4 6.03 -18.71 10.75
CA PRO A 4 6.89 -18.64 11.92
C PRO A 4 6.04 -18.32 13.15
N VAL A 5 6.16 -19.17 14.17
CA VAL A 5 5.53 -18.98 15.48
C VAL A 5 6.13 -17.72 16.10
N GLY A 6 5.32 -16.68 16.36
CA GLY A 6 5.64 -15.56 17.22
C GLY A 6 5.67 -14.17 16.62
N ILE A 7 4.82 -13.89 15.63
CA ILE A 7 4.49 -12.51 15.27
C ILE A 7 3.51 -11.96 16.32
N GLY A 8 3.77 -10.75 16.83
CA GLY A 8 2.80 -10.03 17.64
C GLY A 8 1.69 -9.53 16.73
N GLU A 9 0.45 -9.97 16.97
CA GLU A 9 -0.75 -9.48 16.30
C GLU A 9 -1.64 -8.81 17.34
N SER A 10 -2.05 -7.57 17.10
CA SER A 10 -2.94 -6.84 18.01
C SER A 10 -3.82 -5.86 17.24
N PRO A 11 -5.09 -5.72 17.64
CA PRO A 11 -5.90 -4.60 17.18
C PRO A 11 -5.33 -3.30 17.75
N ALA A 12 -5.28 -2.28 16.89
CA ALA A 12 -4.85 -0.94 17.25
C ALA A 12 -5.80 0.08 16.61
N SER A 13 -5.66 1.34 16.93
CA SER A 13 -6.45 2.39 16.30
C SER A 13 -5.73 3.74 16.41
N PHE A 14 -6.09 4.65 15.51
CA PHE A 14 -5.68 6.05 15.58
C PHE A 14 -6.87 6.98 15.33
N ARG A 15 -6.65 8.28 15.52
CA ARG A 15 -7.70 9.29 15.28
C ARG A 15 -7.43 10.00 13.96
N SER A 16 -8.47 10.11 13.12
CA SER A 16 -8.48 10.90 11.89
C SER A 16 -9.70 11.81 11.91
N ALA A 17 -9.47 13.12 11.95
CA ALA A 17 -10.49 14.17 12.04
C ALA A 17 -11.68 13.82 12.99
N GLY A 18 -11.35 13.36 14.18
CA GLY A 18 -12.34 13.01 15.20
C GLY A 18 -12.98 11.61 15.10
N LYS A 19 -12.69 10.84 14.05
CA LYS A 19 -13.12 9.44 13.93
C LYS A 19 -12.04 8.49 14.43
N THR A 20 -12.43 7.34 14.94
CA THR A 20 -11.52 6.24 15.27
C THR A 20 -11.36 5.38 14.03
N ILE A 21 -10.11 5.14 13.63
CA ILE A 21 -9.74 4.30 12.50
C ILE A 21 -9.10 3.04 13.06
N SER A 22 -9.67 1.90 12.74
CA SER A 22 -9.17 0.58 13.14
C SER A 22 -7.92 0.20 12.36
N VAL A 23 -7.01 -0.51 13.01
CA VAL A 23 -5.77 -1.00 12.40
C VAL A 23 -5.52 -2.43 12.85
N GLU A 24 -5.26 -3.32 11.90
CA GLU A 24 -4.63 -4.60 12.21
C GLU A 24 -3.12 -4.39 12.23
N GLN A 25 -2.49 -4.67 13.35
CA GLN A 25 -1.07 -4.45 13.55
C GLN A 25 -0.32 -5.77 13.68
N PHE A 26 0.73 -5.94 12.87
CA PHE A 26 1.62 -7.10 12.89
C PHE A 26 3.05 -6.62 13.18
N LEU A 27 3.63 -7.13 14.25
CA LEU A 27 4.95 -6.73 14.73
C LEU A 27 5.98 -7.82 14.50
N PRO A 28 7.19 -7.48 14.01
CA PRO A 28 8.28 -8.44 13.92
C PRO A 28 8.77 -8.84 15.32
N LYS A 29 9.31 -10.04 15.45
CA LYS A 29 9.91 -10.51 16.72
C LYS A 29 11.20 -9.79 17.13
N SER A 30 11.80 -9.06 16.21
CA SER A 30 13.08 -8.40 16.44
C SER A 30 12.92 -7.19 17.35
N SER A 31 13.85 -6.99 18.27
CA SER A 31 13.97 -5.76 19.05
C SER A 31 14.72 -4.64 18.30
N LYS A 32 15.24 -4.92 17.09
CA LYS A 32 15.88 -3.90 16.25
C LYS A 32 14.83 -2.97 15.65
N PRO A 33 15.16 -1.68 15.44
CA PRO A 33 14.29 -0.79 14.70
C PRO A 33 13.92 -1.37 13.34
N ALA A 34 12.62 -1.35 13.01
CA ALA A 34 12.06 -1.96 11.82
C ALA A 34 11.36 -0.93 10.93
N PRO A 35 11.42 -1.07 9.60
CA PRO A 35 10.62 -0.25 8.70
C PRO A 35 9.14 -0.58 8.80
N ILE A 36 8.31 0.38 8.44
CA ILE A 36 6.85 0.26 8.48
C ILE A 36 6.31 0.06 7.07
N VAL A 37 5.36 -0.85 6.93
CA VAL A 37 4.52 -0.98 5.72
C VAL A 37 3.07 -0.76 6.10
N ILE A 38 2.42 0.24 5.50
CA ILE A 38 0.98 0.47 5.64
C ILE A 38 0.30 -0.15 4.43
N ALA A 39 -0.52 -1.16 4.67
CA ALA A 39 -1.27 -1.86 3.64
C ALA A 39 -2.68 -1.26 3.53
N LEU A 40 -3.10 -0.97 2.29
CA LEU A 40 -4.35 -0.33 1.93
C LEU A 40 -5.16 -1.25 1.02
N HIS A 41 -6.36 -1.59 1.45
CA HIS A 41 -7.28 -2.48 0.72
C HIS A 41 -7.92 -1.80 -0.50
N GLY A 42 -8.53 -2.57 -1.38
CA GLY A 42 -9.33 -2.09 -2.51
C GLY A 42 -10.74 -1.62 -2.10
N SER A 43 -11.58 -1.30 -3.09
CA SER A 43 -12.96 -0.83 -2.88
C SER A 43 -13.87 -1.86 -2.19
N GLY A 44 -13.53 -3.15 -2.25
CA GLY A 44 -14.24 -4.21 -1.53
C GLY A 44 -14.02 -4.22 -0.02
N GLY A 45 -13.20 -3.31 0.53
CA GLY A 45 -12.82 -3.32 1.94
C GLY A 45 -11.75 -4.36 2.25
N THR A 46 -11.50 -4.59 3.53
CA THR A 46 -10.58 -5.63 3.99
C THR A 46 -11.32 -6.97 4.02
N PRO A 47 -10.92 -7.96 3.19
CA PRO A 47 -11.57 -9.27 3.21
C PRO A 47 -11.36 -9.94 4.56
N GLU A 48 -12.38 -10.66 5.07
CA GLU A 48 -12.24 -11.46 6.27
C GLU A 48 -11.05 -12.43 6.14
N GLY A 49 -10.05 -12.32 7.01
CA GLY A 49 -8.85 -13.15 7.04
C GLY A 49 -7.79 -12.86 5.96
N GLY A 50 -8.09 -12.02 4.94
CA GLY A 50 -7.17 -11.78 3.82
C GLY A 50 -5.96 -10.92 4.15
N ALA A 51 -6.18 -9.81 4.83
CA ALA A 51 -5.10 -8.88 5.19
C ALA A 51 -4.11 -9.49 6.19
N GLY A 52 -4.61 -10.29 7.13
CA GLY A 52 -3.79 -10.97 8.13
C GLY A 52 -2.71 -11.89 7.55
N GLN A 53 -2.97 -12.54 6.42
CA GLN A 53 -1.95 -13.41 5.79
C GLN A 53 -0.76 -12.61 5.26
N TYR A 54 -1.00 -11.52 4.56
CA TYR A 54 0.06 -10.64 4.02
C TYR A 54 0.78 -9.88 5.12
N GLY A 55 0.03 -9.40 6.12
CA GLY A 55 0.58 -8.73 7.29
C GLY A 55 1.56 -9.62 8.05
N ARG A 56 1.17 -10.87 8.32
CA ARG A 56 2.05 -11.86 8.97
C ARG A 56 3.26 -12.22 8.12
N ALA A 57 3.10 -12.35 6.81
CA ALA A 57 4.21 -12.68 5.92
C ALA A 57 5.29 -11.58 5.95
N LEU A 58 4.93 -10.31 5.80
CA LEU A 58 5.86 -9.19 5.85
C LEU A 58 6.44 -8.98 7.26
N ALA A 59 5.64 -9.13 8.32
CA ALA A 59 6.15 -9.04 9.70
C ALA A 59 7.19 -10.14 9.99
N GLY A 60 7.01 -11.33 9.40
CA GLY A 60 8.00 -12.41 9.43
C GLY A 60 9.33 -12.07 8.75
N GLN A 61 9.33 -11.07 7.86
CA GLN A 61 10.52 -10.54 7.17
C GLN A 61 11.11 -9.29 7.86
N GLY A 62 10.59 -8.92 9.03
CA GLY A 62 11.15 -7.84 9.83
C GLY A 62 10.48 -6.48 9.66
N TYR A 63 9.29 -6.41 9.08
CA TYR A 63 8.51 -5.18 8.95
C TYR A 63 7.50 -5.02 10.08
N ILE A 64 7.29 -3.79 10.55
CA ILE A 64 6.05 -3.40 11.24
C ILE A 64 4.98 -3.24 10.15
N VAL A 65 3.89 -4.00 10.23
CA VAL A 65 2.83 -3.92 9.21
C VAL A 65 1.54 -3.42 9.83
N LEU A 66 0.94 -2.42 9.21
CA LEU A 66 -0.34 -1.84 9.58
C LEU A 66 -1.32 -2.01 8.43
N VAL A 67 -2.43 -2.69 8.67
CA VAL A 67 -3.56 -2.70 7.73
C VAL A 67 -4.54 -1.64 8.19
N ALA A 68 -4.60 -0.51 7.50
CA ALA A 68 -5.42 0.63 7.88
C ALA A 68 -6.83 0.51 7.28
N HIS A 69 -7.85 0.49 8.14
CA HIS A 69 -9.26 0.46 7.74
C HIS A 69 -9.74 1.89 7.41
N TYR A 70 -9.19 2.49 6.37
CA TYR A 70 -9.44 3.90 6.03
C TYR A 70 -10.92 4.21 5.74
N PHE A 71 -11.74 3.21 5.45
CA PHE A 71 -13.19 3.35 5.29
C PHE A 71 -13.93 3.70 6.59
N ASP A 72 -13.36 3.43 7.77
CA ASP A 72 -13.93 3.81 9.06
C ASP A 72 -14.16 5.33 9.14
N ARG A 73 -13.38 6.12 8.41
CA ARG A 73 -13.51 7.57 8.36
C ARG A 73 -14.87 8.03 7.86
N THR A 74 -15.45 7.28 6.94
CA THR A 74 -16.73 7.58 6.29
C THR A 74 -17.83 6.59 6.66
N GLY A 75 -17.51 5.56 7.47
CA GLY A 75 -18.47 4.55 7.92
C GLY A 75 -18.80 3.50 6.84
N HIS A 76 -17.96 3.38 5.83
CA HIS A 76 -18.07 2.35 4.80
C HIS A 76 -17.39 1.05 5.24
N THR A 77 -17.86 -0.08 4.72
CA THR A 77 -17.17 -1.38 4.77
C THR A 77 -16.70 -1.81 3.38
N TRP A 78 -17.31 -1.27 2.35
CA TRP A 78 -16.96 -1.37 0.94
C TRP A 78 -17.41 -0.08 0.24
N ALA A 79 -16.92 0.22 -0.95
CA ALA A 79 -17.30 1.41 -1.70
C ALA A 79 -17.75 1.05 -3.12
N ALA A 80 -18.96 1.48 -3.48
CA ALA A 80 -19.44 1.42 -4.86
C ALA A 80 -18.70 2.45 -5.73
N PRO A 81 -18.60 2.27 -7.07
CA PRO A 81 -17.88 3.19 -7.94
C PRO A 81 -18.28 4.67 -7.80
N HIS A 82 -19.55 4.95 -7.59
CA HIS A 82 -20.06 6.33 -7.44
C HIS A 82 -19.71 6.97 -6.09
N GLU A 83 -19.31 6.17 -5.09
CA GLU A 83 -18.91 6.64 -3.76
C GLU A 83 -17.41 6.97 -3.68
N ILE A 84 -16.61 6.48 -4.65
CA ILE A 84 -15.14 6.61 -4.60
C ILE A 84 -14.75 8.08 -4.73
N GLN A 85 -15.18 8.75 -5.80
CA GLN A 85 -14.74 10.10 -6.08
C GLN A 85 -15.15 11.12 -4.99
N PRO A 86 -16.37 11.10 -4.43
CA PRO A 86 -16.74 12.03 -3.34
C PRO A 86 -15.97 11.82 -2.04
N ASN A 87 -15.48 10.59 -1.76
CA ASN A 87 -14.82 10.25 -0.52
C ASN A 87 -13.29 10.17 -0.64
N PHE A 88 -12.76 10.26 -1.87
CA PHE A 88 -11.33 9.99 -2.15
C PHE A 88 -10.38 10.86 -1.32
N GLU A 89 -10.62 12.17 -1.26
CA GLU A 89 -9.79 13.10 -0.48
C GLU A 89 -9.83 12.76 1.02
N THR A 90 -11.01 12.45 1.56
CA THR A 90 -11.20 12.06 2.96
C THR A 90 -10.42 10.79 3.30
N TRP A 91 -10.41 9.80 2.40
CA TRP A 91 -9.63 8.59 2.60
C TRP A 91 -8.12 8.85 2.44
N MET A 92 -7.73 9.72 1.52
CA MET A 92 -6.34 10.13 1.35
C MET A 92 -5.80 10.84 2.61
N GLU A 93 -6.60 11.75 3.22
CA GLU A 93 -6.26 12.35 4.53
C GLU A 93 -6.11 11.28 5.61
N THR A 94 -6.99 10.27 5.64
CA THR A 94 -6.92 9.17 6.61
C THR A 94 -5.63 8.37 6.44
N VAL A 95 -5.16 8.16 5.20
CA VAL A 95 -3.87 7.49 4.95
C VAL A 95 -2.69 8.35 5.43
N ARG A 96 -2.73 9.69 5.25
CA ARG A 96 -1.72 10.60 5.82
C ARG A 96 -1.68 10.52 7.36
N ASP A 97 -2.86 10.44 7.98
CA ASP A 97 -2.95 10.25 9.45
C ASP A 97 -2.42 8.88 9.87
N ALA A 98 -2.62 7.83 9.05
CA ALA A 98 -2.02 6.52 9.29
C ALA A 98 -0.48 6.57 9.22
N VAL A 99 0.09 7.34 8.29
CA VAL A 99 1.55 7.59 8.23
C VAL A 99 2.03 8.29 9.51
N SER A 100 1.29 9.30 9.97
CA SER A 100 1.61 10.01 11.21
C SER A 100 1.56 9.07 12.42
N TYR A 101 0.52 8.26 12.54
CA TYR A 101 0.38 7.25 13.59
C TYR A 101 1.52 6.22 13.55
N ALA A 102 1.82 5.70 12.36
CA ALA A 102 2.86 4.69 12.16
C ALA A 102 4.22 5.16 12.72
N LEU A 103 4.58 6.42 12.50
CA LEU A 103 5.82 7.01 12.99
C LEU A 103 5.86 7.22 14.52
N THR A 104 4.72 7.12 15.22
CA THR A 104 4.68 7.14 16.70
C THR A 104 4.96 5.77 17.31
N LEU A 105 4.91 4.69 16.54
CA LEU A 105 5.11 3.34 17.06
C LEU A 105 6.52 3.15 17.59
N PRO A 106 6.70 2.40 18.70
CA PRO A 106 8.04 2.10 19.21
C PRO A 106 8.79 1.20 18.23
N ASN A 107 10.11 1.26 18.27
CA ASN A 107 11.03 0.44 17.48
C ASN A 107 10.84 0.54 15.96
N ASN A 108 10.29 1.65 15.44
CA ASN A 108 10.36 1.93 14.02
C ASN A 108 11.72 2.58 13.66
N ASN A 109 12.16 2.39 12.42
CA ASN A 109 13.40 3.00 11.91
C ASN A 109 13.18 4.34 11.17
N GLY A 110 11.97 4.90 11.22
CA GLY A 110 11.58 6.13 10.55
C GLY A 110 11.20 5.98 9.07
N LYS A 111 11.38 4.81 8.47
CA LYS A 111 11.04 4.57 7.05
C LYS A 111 9.65 3.96 6.90
N VAL A 112 8.81 4.59 6.07
CA VAL A 112 7.45 4.17 5.79
C VAL A 112 7.28 3.82 4.31
N GLY A 113 6.78 2.63 4.02
CA GLY A 113 6.29 2.23 2.72
C GLY A 113 4.76 2.12 2.71
N LEU A 114 4.15 2.45 1.58
CA LEU A 114 2.74 2.20 1.32
C LEU A 114 2.60 1.02 0.35
N LEU A 115 1.73 0.07 0.67
CA LEU A 115 1.36 -1.03 -0.21
C LEU A 115 -0.14 -0.94 -0.45
N GLY A 116 -0.53 -0.64 -1.67
CA GLY A 116 -1.93 -0.49 -2.02
C GLY A 116 -2.41 -1.50 -3.06
N MET A 117 -3.68 -1.90 -2.95
CA MET A 117 -4.36 -2.74 -3.94
C MET A 117 -5.54 -1.97 -4.52
N SER A 118 -5.64 -1.86 -5.87
CA SER A 118 -6.75 -1.20 -6.55
C SER A 118 -6.98 0.24 -6.02
N LEU A 119 -8.12 0.56 -5.45
CA LEU A 119 -8.39 1.85 -4.80
C LEU A 119 -7.31 2.22 -3.77
N GLY A 120 -6.84 1.26 -2.97
CA GLY A 120 -5.76 1.48 -2.01
C GLY A 120 -4.44 1.87 -2.67
N ALA A 121 -4.17 1.40 -3.89
CA ALA A 121 -2.99 1.79 -4.66
C ALA A 121 -3.13 3.23 -5.20
N TYR A 122 -4.31 3.62 -5.68
CA TYR A 122 -4.60 5.02 -6.03
C TYR A 122 -4.38 5.95 -4.83
N LEU A 123 -4.83 5.56 -3.63
CA LEU A 123 -4.62 6.34 -2.41
C LEU A 123 -3.12 6.41 -2.03
N ALA A 124 -2.41 5.27 -2.10
CA ALA A 124 -0.98 5.21 -1.80
C ALA A 124 -0.15 6.13 -2.69
N LEU A 125 -0.36 6.06 -4.01
CA LEU A 125 0.30 6.93 -4.98
C LEU A 125 -0.07 8.40 -4.77
N SER A 126 -1.35 8.71 -4.54
CA SER A 126 -1.83 10.07 -4.32
C SER A 126 -1.22 10.71 -3.06
N VAL A 127 -1.10 9.96 -1.98
CA VAL A 127 -0.43 10.43 -0.76
C VAL A 127 1.05 10.67 -1.02
N ALA A 128 1.72 9.76 -1.73
CA ALA A 128 3.15 9.86 -2.01
C ALA A 128 3.53 11.08 -2.89
N VAL A 129 2.60 11.62 -3.68
CA VAL A 129 2.82 12.88 -4.44
C VAL A 129 3.19 14.06 -3.54
N SER A 130 2.67 14.11 -2.31
CA SER A 130 2.79 15.28 -1.44
C SER A 130 3.30 14.99 -0.02
N ASP A 131 3.48 13.72 0.35
CA ASP A 131 3.96 13.35 1.68
C ASP A 131 5.36 12.76 1.62
N ALA A 132 6.37 13.59 1.88
CA ALA A 132 7.78 13.21 1.85
C ALA A 132 8.19 12.17 2.92
N ARG A 133 7.29 11.81 3.84
CA ARG A 133 7.52 10.75 4.84
C ARG A 133 7.35 9.35 4.25
N VAL A 134 6.77 9.26 3.05
CA VAL A 134 6.66 8.00 2.30
C VAL A 134 7.95 7.74 1.55
N HIS A 135 8.59 6.60 1.79
CA HIS A 135 9.90 6.23 1.25
C HIS A 135 9.83 5.21 0.10
N ALA A 136 8.72 4.50 -0.04
CA ALA A 136 8.48 3.54 -1.12
C ALA A 136 6.98 3.31 -1.31
N VAL A 137 6.54 3.02 -2.53
CA VAL A 137 5.16 2.63 -2.83
C VAL A 137 5.15 1.34 -3.63
N VAL A 138 4.28 0.41 -3.25
CA VAL A 138 3.94 -0.77 -4.04
C VAL A 138 2.51 -0.63 -4.53
N ASP A 139 2.35 -0.56 -5.83
CA ASP A 139 1.09 -0.41 -6.55
C ASP A 139 0.68 -1.76 -7.15
N PHE A 140 -0.33 -2.40 -6.57
CA PHE A 140 -1.00 -3.56 -7.16
C PHE A 140 -2.23 -3.09 -7.93
N PHE A 141 -2.16 -3.17 -9.24
CA PHE A 141 -3.24 -2.91 -10.19
C PHE A 141 -4.05 -1.63 -9.91
N GLY A 142 -3.35 -0.55 -9.58
CA GLY A 142 -3.93 0.77 -9.36
C GLY A 142 -3.52 1.78 -10.43
N GLY A 143 -3.38 3.03 -10.02
CA GLY A 143 -3.02 4.15 -10.86
C GLY A 143 -2.96 5.46 -10.09
N LEU A 144 -2.76 6.57 -10.80
CA LEU A 144 -2.77 7.92 -10.24
C LEU A 144 -3.89 8.74 -10.90
N PRO A 145 -4.76 9.41 -10.11
CA PRO A 145 -5.78 10.30 -10.68
C PRO A 145 -5.18 11.39 -11.55
N ASP A 146 -5.78 11.65 -12.72
CA ASP A 146 -5.29 12.63 -13.71
C ASP A 146 -5.08 14.01 -13.10
N VAL A 147 -5.95 14.43 -12.18
CA VAL A 147 -5.89 15.72 -11.50
C VAL A 147 -4.60 15.90 -10.67
N LEU A 148 -3.94 14.82 -10.27
CA LEU A 148 -2.69 14.85 -9.51
C LEU A 148 -1.44 14.83 -10.39
N ILE A 149 -1.54 14.42 -11.67
CA ILE A 149 -0.38 14.34 -12.59
C ILE A 149 0.42 15.64 -12.67
N PRO A 150 -0.22 16.83 -12.81
CA PRO A 150 0.52 18.10 -12.83
C PRO A 150 1.27 18.42 -11.52
N GLN A 151 0.85 17.81 -10.40
CA GLN A 151 1.43 18.04 -9.08
C GLN A 151 2.64 17.13 -8.80
N VAL A 152 2.88 16.12 -9.62
CA VAL A 152 3.99 15.18 -9.46
C VAL A 152 5.31 15.86 -9.78
N ASN A 153 5.97 16.42 -8.77
CA ASN A 153 7.31 16.98 -8.87
C ASN A 153 8.37 16.10 -8.21
N HIS A 154 7.91 15.21 -7.31
CA HIS A 154 8.72 14.23 -6.61
C HIS A 154 7.85 13.00 -6.34
N MET A 155 8.46 11.82 -6.40
CA MET A 155 7.88 10.56 -5.94
C MET A 155 8.97 9.71 -5.31
N PRO A 156 8.69 8.99 -4.22
CA PRO A 156 9.57 7.93 -3.79
C PRO A 156 9.63 6.83 -4.86
N PRO A 157 10.56 5.88 -4.77
CA PRO A 157 10.55 4.71 -5.64
C PRO A 157 9.19 4.00 -5.63
N VAL A 158 8.71 3.60 -6.81
CA VAL A 158 7.41 2.93 -7.01
C VAL A 158 7.61 1.58 -7.70
N LEU A 159 7.04 0.52 -7.13
CA LEU A 159 6.89 -0.78 -7.80
C LEU A 159 5.47 -0.89 -8.34
N ILE A 160 5.32 -1.05 -9.66
CA ILE A 160 4.05 -1.18 -10.36
C ILE A 160 3.87 -2.65 -10.77
N LEU A 161 2.79 -3.28 -10.31
CA LEU A 161 2.43 -4.67 -10.58
C LEU A 161 1.02 -4.72 -11.16
N HIS A 162 0.86 -5.14 -12.45
CA HIS A 162 -0.43 -5.04 -13.13
C HIS A 162 -0.71 -6.23 -14.05
N GLY A 163 -1.98 -6.69 -14.06
CA GLY A 163 -2.44 -7.73 -14.98
C GLY A 163 -2.78 -7.16 -16.36
N GLU A 164 -2.31 -7.79 -17.44
CA GLU A 164 -2.56 -7.30 -18.81
C GLU A 164 -4.01 -7.52 -19.26
N ALA A 165 -4.72 -8.47 -18.64
CA ALA A 165 -6.15 -8.75 -18.88
C ALA A 165 -7.06 -8.14 -17.80
N ASP A 166 -6.61 -7.11 -17.09
CA ASP A 166 -7.40 -6.42 -16.09
C ASP A 166 -8.50 -5.56 -16.74
N HIS A 167 -9.76 -5.94 -16.48
CA HIS A 167 -10.95 -5.23 -16.97
C HIS A 167 -11.57 -4.29 -15.93
N THR A 168 -11.08 -4.30 -14.68
CA THR A 168 -11.53 -3.40 -13.60
C THR A 168 -10.74 -2.10 -13.61
N VAL A 169 -9.41 -2.23 -13.59
CA VAL A 169 -8.46 -1.13 -13.79
C VAL A 169 -7.59 -1.52 -14.99
N PRO A 170 -7.82 -0.93 -16.18
CA PRO A 170 -7.07 -1.29 -17.37
C PRO A 170 -5.56 -1.11 -17.20
N VAL A 171 -4.75 -2.04 -17.73
CA VAL A 171 -3.28 -1.96 -17.71
C VAL A 171 -2.72 -0.66 -18.33
N ALA A 172 -3.55 0.07 -19.06
CA ALA A 172 -3.25 1.40 -19.55
C ALA A 172 -2.87 2.39 -18.45
N GLU A 173 -3.40 2.19 -17.21
CA GLU A 173 -3.04 3.01 -16.03
C GLU A 173 -1.57 2.76 -15.63
N ALA A 174 -1.12 1.50 -15.60
CA ALA A 174 0.29 1.18 -15.35
C ALA A 174 1.22 1.77 -16.43
N HIS A 175 0.83 1.69 -17.70
CA HIS A 175 1.58 2.30 -18.80
C HIS A 175 1.58 3.84 -18.74
N LYS A 176 0.52 4.44 -18.23
CA LYS A 176 0.43 5.90 -18.00
C LYS A 176 1.40 6.32 -16.90
N LEU A 177 1.44 5.59 -15.77
CA LEU A 177 2.42 5.82 -14.71
C LEU A 177 3.85 5.67 -15.25
N LYS A 178 4.12 4.62 -16.02
CA LYS A 178 5.43 4.43 -16.65
C LYS A 178 5.85 5.64 -17.47
N ARG A 179 4.98 6.13 -18.39
CA ARG A 179 5.28 7.31 -19.21
C ARG A 179 5.55 8.55 -18.35
N LEU A 180 4.72 8.79 -17.33
CA LEU A 180 4.89 9.92 -16.41
C LEU A 180 6.25 9.86 -15.70
N PHE A 181 6.64 8.68 -15.23
CA PHE A 181 7.89 8.50 -14.49
C PHE A 181 9.10 8.60 -15.40
N ASP A 182 9.03 8.09 -16.65
CA ASP A 182 10.05 8.27 -17.67
C ASP A 182 10.25 9.76 -18.00
N GLU A 183 9.17 10.50 -18.26
CA GLU A 183 9.20 11.92 -18.59
C GLU A 183 9.80 12.78 -17.46
N LYS A 184 9.49 12.41 -16.22
CA LYS A 184 9.94 13.15 -15.03
C LYS A 184 11.22 12.59 -14.42
N GLN A 185 11.79 11.52 -14.99
CA GLN A 185 12.99 10.82 -14.50
C GLN A 185 12.85 10.36 -13.03
N LEU A 186 11.65 9.86 -12.68
CA LEU A 186 11.33 9.37 -11.34
C LEU A 186 11.68 7.87 -11.22
N PRO A 187 12.10 7.40 -10.03
CA PRO A 187 12.48 6.01 -9.83
C PRO A 187 11.25 5.08 -9.79
N TYR A 188 11.24 4.05 -10.64
CA TYR A 188 10.20 3.03 -10.61
C TYR A 188 10.71 1.67 -11.12
N GLU A 189 9.96 0.63 -10.77
CA GLU A 189 10.03 -0.71 -11.38
C GLU A 189 8.63 -1.09 -11.84
N ILE A 190 8.52 -1.79 -12.97
CA ILE A 190 7.22 -2.26 -13.49
C ILE A 190 7.31 -3.73 -13.90
N LYS A 191 6.27 -4.48 -13.54
CA LYS A 191 6.04 -5.83 -14.02
C LYS A 191 4.57 -5.98 -14.39
N THR A 192 4.30 -6.35 -15.63
CA THR A 192 2.98 -6.76 -16.09
C THR A 192 2.90 -8.27 -16.23
N TYR A 193 1.70 -8.83 -16.04
CA TYR A 193 1.45 -10.26 -16.05
C TYR A 193 0.48 -10.62 -17.18
N PRO A 194 0.97 -11.26 -18.26
CA PRO A 194 0.11 -11.69 -19.37
C PRO A 194 -1.01 -12.61 -18.90
N GLY A 195 -2.26 -12.32 -19.30
CA GLY A 195 -3.43 -13.11 -18.95
C GLY A 195 -3.96 -12.92 -17.52
N ALA A 196 -3.23 -12.25 -16.62
CA ALA A 196 -3.74 -11.92 -15.28
C ALA A 196 -4.76 -10.78 -15.35
N GLY A 197 -5.85 -10.92 -14.58
CA GLY A 197 -6.87 -9.89 -14.39
C GLY A 197 -6.59 -8.98 -13.19
N HIS A 198 -7.68 -8.52 -12.53
CA HIS A 198 -7.65 -7.63 -11.35
C HIS A 198 -7.26 -8.35 -10.05
N ALA A 199 -6.62 -9.49 -10.14
CA ALA A 199 -6.04 -10.24 -9.02
C ALA A 199 -4.98 -11.20 -9.58
N PHE A 200 -3.95 -11.47 -8.77
CA PHE A 200 -2.91 -12.44 -9.13
C PHE A 200 -3.14 -13.76 -8.41
N HIS A 201 -2.83 -14.85 -9.09
CA HIS A 201 -2.96 -16.21 -8.56
C HIS A 201 -1.73 -17.05 -8.91
N GLY A 202 -1.51 -18.13 -8.17
CA GLY A 202 -0.45 -19.11 -8.49
C GLY A 202 0.93 -18.48 -8.64
N ALA A 203 1.58 -18.72 -9.77
CA ALA A 203 2.95 -18.26 -10.04
C ALA A 203 3.06 -16.72 -10.10
N ASP A 204 2.06 -16.04 -10.65
CA ASP A 204 2.06 -14.57 -10.75
C ASP A 204 2.01 -13.92 -9.37
N MET A 205 1.18 -14.47 -8.46
CA MET A 205 1.15 -14.00 -7.06
C MET A 205 2.47 -14.25 -6.34
N MET A 206 3.12 -15.38 -6.58
CA MET A 206 4.41 -15.70 -5.97
C MET A 206 5.51 -14.75 -6.47
N ASP A 207 5.56 -14.47 -7.78
CA ASP A 207 6.51 -13.51 -8.36
C ASP A 207 6.25 -12.09 -7.86
N ALA A 208 4.97 -11.66 -7.82
CA ALA A 208 4.59 -10.35 -7.28
C ALA A 208 5.01 -10.17 -5.81
N ALA A 209 4.79 -11.20 -4.98
CA ALA A 209 5.19 -11.19 -3.57
C ALA A 209 6.71 -11.11 -3.41
N GLN A 210 7.47 -11.86 -4.21
CA GLN A 210 8.94 -11.83 -4.19
C GLN A 210 9.49 -10.47 -4.63
N ARG A 211 8.92 -9.87 -5.71
CA ARG A 211 9.29 -8.53 -6.16
C ARG A 211 8.99 -7.48 -5.11
N THR A 212 7.80 -7.56 -4.50
CA THR A 212 7.40 -6.67 -3.41
C THR A 212 8.41 -6.71 -2.27
N LEU A 213 8.78 -7.91 -1.80
CA LEU A 213 9.74 -8.05 -0.72
C LEU A 213 11.11 -7.48 -1.11
N SER A 214 11.65 -7.87 -2.27
CA SER A 214 12.95 -7.38 -2.74
C SER A 214 12.99 -5.86 -2.92
N PHE A 215 11.88 -5.26 -3.37
CA PHE A 215 11.74 -3.83 -3.53
C PHE A 215 11.70 -3.12 -2.17
N LEU A 216 10.86 -3.58 -1.25
CA LEU A 216 10.76 -3.01 0.10
C LEU A 216 12.09 -3.14 0.87
N ASP A 217 12.80 -4.28 0.77
CA ASP A 217 14.11 -4.47 1.38
C ASP A 217 15.11 -3.44 0.89
N ARG A 218 15.14 -3.19 -0.41
CA ARG A 218 16.08 -2.22 -1.03
C ARG A 218 15.87 -0.80 -0.52
N TYR A 219 14.61 -0.37 -0.36
CA TYR A 219 14.32 1.03 -0.07
C TYR A 219 14.01 1.33 1.40
N LEU A 220 13.62 0.33 2.18
CA LEU A 220 13.22 0.51 3.57
C LEU A 220 14.17 -0.13 4.58
N GLN A 221 14.86 -1.25 4.22
CA GLN A 221 15.79 -1.93 5.13
C GLN A 221 17.25 -1.55 4.91
N SER A 222 17.62 -1.11 3.71
CA SER A 222 19.00 -0.67 3.44
C SER A 222 19.34 0.58 4.27
N GLN A 223 20.46 0.51 4.97
CA GLN A 223 21.06 1.62 5.73
C GLN A 223 21.64 2.68 4.80
#